data_06c7e994343ba666dfed8ff4ee43c1b2
#
_entry.id   06c7e994343ba666dfed8ff4ee43c1b2
#
_cell.length_a   1.000
_cell.length_b   1.000
_cell.length_c   1.000
_cell.angle_alpha   90.00
_cell.angle_beta   90.00
_cell.angle_gamma   90.00
#
_symmetry.space_group_name_H-M   'P 1'
#
loop_
_entity.id
_entity.type
_entity.pdbx_description
1 polymer ?
#
loop_
_entity_poly.entity_id
_entity_poly.type
_entity_poly.pdbx_seq_one_letter_code
_entity_poly.pdbx_strand_id
1 'polypeptide(L)'
;KDLTKESIFNILTHSNKFNVKLENSNVLDLFSGVGSFGLECLSRGSAKVIFVENYNNVLPVLRKNILNLQYQDNSMVIENDIINNLIFKKFENKFDIIFMDPPYKEKKLAHILNKITDSEVLNNDGIIIIHRHKKEKDEFPEKFNIIEEKTYGISRVIFGNLF
;
A
#
# COMPACT_ATOMS: atom_id res chain seq x y z
N LYS A 1 -1.76 -14.24 14.77
CA LYS A 1 -1.36 -12.85 14.98
C LYS A 1 -0.35 -12.42 13.94
N ASP A 2 -0.61 -11.32 13.28
CA ASP A 2 0.28 -10.79 12.24
C ASP A 2 1.20 -9.73 12.83
N LEU A 3 2.40 -10.14 13.23
CA LEU A 3 3.40 -9.26 13.82
C LEU A 3 3.91 -8.22 12.81
N THR A 4 3.97 -8.57 11.54
CA THR A 4 4.43 -7.66 10.49
C THR A 4 3.47 -6.48 10.34
N LYS A 5 2.16 -6.75 10.26
CA LYS A 5 1.15 -5.68 10.17
C LYS A 5 1.19 -4.78 11.40
N GLU A 6 1.24 -5.39 12.59
CA GLU A 6 1.32 -4.64 13.84
C GLU A 6 2.55 -3.72 13.87
N SER A 7 3.69 -4.22 13.40
CA SER A 7 4.93 -3.44 13.33
C SER A 7 4.83 -2.28 12.34
N ILE A 8 4.20 -2.48 11.19
CA ILE A 8 3.98 -1.42 10.20
C ILE A 8 3.21 -0.26 10.85
N PHE A 9 2.11 -0.56 11.55
CA PHE A 9 1.30 0.47 12.16
C PHE A 9 1.98 1.14 13.34
N ASN A 10 2.80 0.41 14.09
CA ASN A 10 3.63 1.01 15.14
C ASN A 10 4.61 2.03 14.55
N ILE A 11 5.26 1.71 13.44
CA ILE A 11 6.19 2.61 12.77
C ILE A 11 5.43 3.82 12.22
N LEU A 12 4.30 3.62 11.56
CA LEU A 12 3.48 4.73 11.04
C LEU A 12 3.04 5.69 12.15
N THR A 13 2.74 5.17 13.32
CA THR A 13 2.24 5.97 14.44
C THR A 13 3.35 6.70 15.19
N HIS A 14 4.52 6.07 15.36
CA HIS A 14 5.53 6.53 16.30
C HIS A 14 6.84 7.00 15.68
N SER A 15 7.12 6.70 14.41
CA SER A 15 8.38 7.13 13.81
C SER A 15 8.40 8.64 13.59
N ASN A 16 9.56 9.25 13.85
CA ASN A 16 9.80 10.66 13.54
C ASN A 16 10.56 10.86 12.21
N LYS A 17 10.76 9.80 11.46
CA LYS A 17 11.49 9.86 10.19
C LYS A 17 10.63 10.36 9.03
N PHE A 18 9.31 10.37 9.18
CA PHE A 18 8.37 10.88 8.18
C PHE A 18 7.17 11.52 8.86
N ASN A 19 6.46 12.36 8.11
CA ASN A 19 5.40 13.21 8.65
C ASN A 19 3.98 12.72 8.34
N VAL A 20 3.85 11.62 7.60
CA VAL A 20 2.53 11.11 7.22
C VAL A 20 1.73 10.69 8.45
N LYS A 21 0.43 10.95 8.42
CA LYS A 21 -0.50 10.54 9.49
C LYS A 21 -1.59 9.68 8.91
N LEU A 22 -2.05 8.71 9.69
CA LEU A 22 -3.17 7.85 9.32
C LEU A 22 -4.49 8.61 9.32
N GLU A 23 -4.71 9.44 10.33
CA GLU A 23 -5.97 10.19 10.46
C GLU A 23 -6.17 11.11 9.26
N ASN A 24 -7.36 11.01 8.66
CA ASN A 24 -7.76 11.74 7.46
C ASN A 24 -6.91 11.46 6.22
N SER A 25 -6.13 10.39 6.21
CA SER A 25 -5.28 10.05 5.06
C SER A 25 -6.08 9.41 3.92
N ASN A 26 -5.57 9.59 2.71
CA ASN A 26 -5.99 8.87 1.52
C ASN A 26 -4.98 7.74 1.26
N VAL A 27 -5.47 6.52 1.17
CA VAL A 27 -4.64 5.32 1.10
C VAL A 27 -4.92 4.55 -0.19
N LEU A 28 -3.87 4.11 -0.85
CA LEU A 28 -3.93 3.19 -1.98
C LEU A 28 -3.33 1.86 -1.54
N ASP A 29 -4.15 0.81 -1.54
CA ASP A 29 -3.77 -0.53 -1.12
C ASP A 29 -3.65 -1.42 -2.36
N LEU A 30 -2.44 -1.57 -2.88
CA LEU A 30 -2.15 -2.34 -4.09
C LEU A 30 -1.88 -3.80 -3.74
N PHE A 31 -2.43 -4.72 -4.53
CA PHE A 31 -2.43 -6.15 -4.22
C PHE A 31 -3.09 -6.40 -2.87
N SER A 32 -4.29 -5.85 -2.72
CA SER A 32 -4.91 -5.69 -1.40
C SER A 32 -5.36 -7.01 -0.75
N GLY A 33 -5.51 -8.07 -1.51
CA GLY A 33 -5.96 -9.35 -0.99
C GLY A 33 -7.31 -9.20 -0.29
N VAL A 34 -7.40 -9.71 0.94
CA VAL A 34 -8.63 -9.60 1.75
C VAL A 34 -8.82 -8.23 2.40
N GLY A 35 -7.89 -7.28 2.17
CA GLY A 35 -8.02 -5.90 2.61
C GLY A 35 -7.46 -5.60 3.98
N SER A 36 -6.62 -6.48 4.52
CA SER A 36 -6.13 -6.36 5.90
C SER A 36 -5.47 -5.02 6.20
N PHE A 37 -4.59 -4.55 5.33
CA PHE A 37 -3.89 -3.27 5.54
C PHE A 37 -4.85 -2.08 5.44
N GLY A 38 -5.59 -1.98 4.35
CA GLY A 38 -6.48 -0.84 4.11
C GLY A 38 -7.61 -0.74 5.13
N LEU A 39 -8.17 -1.88 5.55
CA LEU A 39 -9.20 -1.90 6.57
C LEU A 39 -8.66 -1.45 7.93
N GLU A 40 -7.42 -1.80 8.26
CA GLU A 40 -6.78 -1.30 9.47
C GLU A 40 -6.58 0.22 9.39
N CYS A 41 -6.19 0.73 8.22
CA CYS A 41 -6.09 2.18 8.00
C CYS A 41 -7.41 2.89 8.29
N LEU A 42 -8.51 2.35 7.78
CA LEU A 42 -9.84 2.92 8.02
C LEU A 42 -10.21 2.89 9.50
N SER A 43 -9.88 1.80 10.20
CA SER A 43 -10.15 1.70 11.64
C SER A 43 -9.34 2.70 12.45
N ARG A 44 -8.25 3.19 11.91
CA ARG A 44 -7.37 4.19 12.55
C ARG A 44 -7.62 5.61 12.06
N GLY A 45 -8.68 5.84 11.30
CA GLY A 45 -9.13 7.17 10.95
C GLY A 45 -8.78 7.66 9.55
N SER A 46 -8.29 6.80 8.66
CA SER A 46 -8.07 7.19 7.25
C SER A 46 -9.38 7.66 6.62
N ALA A 47 -9.30 8.68 5.79
CA ALA A 47 -10.48 9.25 5.15
C ALA A 47 -11.05 8.33 4.08
N LYS A 48 -10.17 7.73 3.29
CA LYS A 48 -10.57 6.87 2.17
C LYS A 48 -9.46 5.88 1.83
N VAL A 49 -9.86 4.67 1.49
CA VAL A 49 -8.95 3.65 0.97
C VAL A 49 -9.45 3.14 -0.36
N ILE A 50 -8.56 3.12 -1.35
CA ILE A 50 -8.80 2.46 -2.62
C ILE A 50 -8.04 1.15 -2.61
N PHE A 51 -8.77 0.04 -2.74
CA PHE A 51 -8.24 -1.31 -2.81
C PHE A 51 -8.12 -1.71 -4.27
N VAL A 52 -6.94 -2.17 -4.69
CA VAL A 52 -6.75 -2.69 -6.05
C VAL A 52 -6.35 -4.14 -5.96
N GLU A 53 -7.13 -5.00 -6.60
CA GLU A 53 -6.95 -6.44 -6.58
C GLU A 53 -7.47 -7.04 -7.88
N ASN A 54 -6.87 -8.14 -8.32
CA ASN A 54 -7.25 -8.78 -9.58
C ASN A 54 -7.62 -10.26 -9.41
N TYR A 55 -7.38 -10.83 -8.24
CA TYR A 55 -7.64 -12.25 -8.03
C TYR A 55 -9.10 -12.52 -7.70
N ASN A 56 -9.81 -13.20 -8.61
CA ASN A 56 -11.25 -13.42 -8.51
C ASN A 56 -11.68 -14.16 -7.24
N ASN A 57 -10.83 -15.07 -6.73
CA ASN A 57 -11.17 -15.84 -5.52
C ASN A 57 -11.14 -14.99 -4.25
N VAL A 58 -10.38 -13.90 -4.26
CA VAL A 58 -10.20 -13.01 -3.10
C VAL A 58 -11.21 -11.86 -3.10
N LEU A 59 -11.59 -11.37 -4.27
CA LEU A 59 -12.46 -10.19 -4.40
C LEU A 59 -13.77 -10.30 -3.62
N PRO A 60 -14.51 -11.43 -3.63
CA PRO A 60 -15.71 -11.54 -2.82
C PRO A 60 -15.44 -11.42 -1.32
N VAL A 61 -14.30 -11.94 -0.86
CA VAL A 61 -13.90 -11.86 0.55
C VAL A 61 -13.58 -10.42 0.92
N LEU A 62 -12.83 -9.71 0.08
CA LEU A 62 -12.52 -8.29 0.27
C LEU A 62 -13.80 -7.46 0.40
N ARG A 63 -14.73 -7.63 -0.53
CA ARG A 63 -16.00 -6.88 -0.53
C ARG A 63 -16.84 -7.21 0.70
N LYS A 64 -16.87 -8.47 1.12
CA LYS A 64 -17.56 -8.90 2.33
C LYS A 64 -16.95 -8.26 3.58
N ASN A 65 -15.63 -8.21 3.67
CA ASN A 65 -14.95 -7.59 4.79
C ASN A 65 -15.25 -6.09 4.89
N ILE A 66 -15.27 -5.38 3.77
CA ILE A 66 -15.63 -3.96 3.71
C ILE A 66 -17.05 -3.75 4.21
N LEU A 67 -17.99 -4.57 3.74
CA LEU A 67 -19.39 -4.47 4.12
C LEU A 67 -19.61 -4.79 5.59
N ASN A 68 -19.00 -5.87 6.09
CA ASN A 68 -19.15 -6.30 7.48
C ASN A 68 -18.62 -5.27 8.47
N LEU A 69 -17.55 -4.54 8.11
CA LEU A 69 -16.98 -3.49 8.93
C LEU A 69 -17.62 -2.12 8.68
N GLN A 70 -18.58 -2.06 7.76
CA GLN A 70 -19.33 -0.83 7.43
C GLN A 70 -18.46 0.30 6.89
N TYR A 71 -17.48 -0.05 6.03
CA TYR A 71 -16.59 0.93 5.40
C TYR A 71 -16.91 1.18 3.92
N GLN A 72 -18.09 0.79 3.44
CA GLN A 72 -18.46 0.95 2.03
C GLN A 72 -18.44 2.41 1.56
N ASP A 73 -18.72 3.37 2.43
CA ASP A 73 -18.72 4.79 2.07
C ASP A 73 -17.33 5.41 2.04
N ASN A 74 -16.35 4.74 2.63
CA ASN A 74 -14.96 5.23 2.74
C ASN A 74 -13.99 4.40 1.91
N SER A 75 -14.48 3.51 1.08
CA SER A 75 -13.64 2.61 0.30
C SER A 75 -14.13 2.49 -1.14
N MET A 76 -13.21 2.13 -2.00
CA MET A 76 -13.48 1.78 -3.39
C MET A 76 -12.66 0.54 -3.72
N VAL A 77 -13.25 -0.40 -4.45
CA VAL A 77 -12.54 -1.58 -4.95
C VAL A 77 -12.37 -1.46 -6.46
N ILE A 78 -11.14 -1.53 -6.92
CA ILE A 78 -10.79 -1.54 -8.34
C ILE A 78 -10.29 -2.93 -8.69
N GLU A 79 -11.03 -3.62 -9.56
CA GLU A 79 -10.65 -4.94 -10.07
C GLU A 79 -9.78 -4.73 -11.29
N ASN A 80 -8.46 -4.71 -11.08
CA ASN A 80 -7.53 -4.40 -12.16
C ASN A 80 -6.19 -5.10 -11.97
N ASP A 81 -5.52 -5.37 -13.09
CA ASP A 81 -4.15 -5.87 -13.13
C ASP A 81 -3.20 -4.67 -12.97
N ILE A 82 -2.57 -4.59 -11.79
CA ILE A 82 -1.72 -3.46 -11.43
C ILE A 82 -0.54 -3.32 -12.37
N ILE A 83 0.04 -4.43 -12.80
CA ILE A 83 1.26 -4.43 -13.60
C ILE A 83 0.96 -4.01 -15.03
N ASN A 84 -0.08 -4.57 -15.63
CA ASN A 84 -0.34 -4.44 -17.06
C ASN A 84 -1.37 -3.38 -17.41
N ASN A 85 -2.38 -3.15 -16.57
CA ASN A 85 -3.56 -2.38 -16.96
C ASN A 85 -3.84 -1.15 -16.10
N LEU A 86 -3.31 -1.06 -14.89
CA LEU A 86 -3.62 0.05 -14.00
C LEU A 86 -2.96 1.33 -14.49
N ILE A 87 -3.76 2.38 -14.64
CA ILE A 87 -3.29 3.70 -15.05
C ILE A 87 -3.39 4.64 -13.86
N PHE A 88 -2.25 4.91 -13.23
CA PHE A 88 -2.19 5.72 -12.01
C PHE A 88 -2.65 7.16 -12.23
N LYS A 89 -2.44 7.72 -13.41
CA LYS A 89 -2.88 9.09 -13.74
C LYS A 89 -4.39 9.28 -13.73
N LYS A 90 -5.16 8.19 -13.74
CA LYS A 90 -6.64 8.26 -13.68
C LYS A 90 -7.16 8.47 -12.28
N PHE A 91 -6.34 8.36 -11.24
CA PHE A 91 -6.80 8.67 -9.89
C PHE A 91 -7.03 10.18 -9.76
N GLU A 92 -8.19 10.54 -9.22
CA GLU A 92 -8.58 11.94 -9.07
C GLU A 92 -7.79 12.66 -7.99
N ASN A 93 -7.44 11.94 -6.93
CA ASN A 93 -6.74 12.50 -5.77
C ASN A 93 -5.41 11.80 -5.58
N LYS A 94 -4.47 12.52 -5.00
CA LYS A 94 -3.19 11.95 -4.58
C LYS A 94 -3.35 11.21 -3.27
N PHE A 95 -2.40 10.32 -3.00
CA PHE A 95 -2.40 9.48 -1.80
C PHE A 95 -1.34 9.93 -0.82
N ASP A 96 -1.68 9.77 0.45
CA ASP A 96 -0.74 9.97 1.56
C ASP A 96 0.06 8.70 1.84
N ILE A 97 -0.57 7.55 1.63
CA ILE A 97 0.04 6.25 1.85
C ILE A 97 -0.29 5.35 0.65
N ILE A 98 0.75 4.76 0.08
CA ILE A 98 0.60 3.72 -0.94
C ILE A 98 1.25 2.46 -0.36
N PHE A 99 0.47 1.41 -0.19
CA PHE A 99 0.94 0.12 0.29
C PHE A 99 0.98 -0.89 -0.85
N MET A 100 2.04 -1.68 -0.91
CA MET A 100 2.19 -2.74 -1.90
C MET A 100 2.58 -4.03 -1.22
N ASP A 101 1.81 -5.10 -1.48
CA ASP A 101 2.12 -6.45 -1.06
C ASP A 101 2.02 -7.40 -2.26
N PRO A 102 2.91 -7.22 -3.27
CA PRO A 102 2.84 -8.04 -4.48
C PRO A 102 3.16 -9.49 -4.17
N PRO A 103 2.72 -10.45 -5.04
CA PRO A 103 3.12 -11.84 -4.90
C PRO A 103 4.65 -11.93 -4.78
N TYR A 104 5.13 -12.81 -3.90
CA TYR A 104 6.57 -12.84 -3.60
C TYR A 104 7.45 -13.13 -4.83
N LYS A 105 6.90 -13.81 -5.84
CA LYS A 105 7.61 -14.08 -7.10
C LYS A 105 7.57 -12.92 -8.09
N GLU A 106 6.88 -11.83 -7.75
CA GLU A 106 6.76 -10.70 -8.65
C GLU A 106 8.11 -10.02 -8.84
N LYS A 107 8.54 -9.86 -10.09
CA LYS A 107 9.82 -9.27 -10.44
C LYS A 107 9.71 -7.85 -11.02
N LYS A 108 8.48 -7.31 -11.12
CA LYS A 108 8.23 -6.01 -11.75
C LYS A 108 8.01 -4.89 -10.75
N LEU A 109 8.53 -5.03 -9.54
CA LEU A 109 8.37 -4.01 -8.51
C LEU A 109 8.90 -2.64 -8.96
N ALA A 110 10.08 -2.60 -9.57
CA ALA A 110 10.66 -1.37 -10.09
C ALA A 110 9.77 -0.72 -11.15
N HIS A 111 9.14 -1.52 -12.00
CA HIS A 111 8.20 -1.02 -13.01
C HIS A 111 6.98 -0.35 -12.38
N ILE A 112 6.42 -0.95 -11.34
CA ILE A 112 5.29 -0.38 -10.61
C ILE A 112 5.70 0.94 -9.95
N LEU A 113 6.85 0.97 -9.29
CA LEU A 113 7.37 2.17 -8.65
C LEU A 113 7.63 3.29 -9.65
N ASN A 114 8.15 2.97 -10.83
CA ASN A 114 8.33 3.95 -11.90
C ASN A 114 7.00 4.54 -12.36
N LYS A 115 5.97 3.71 -12.52
CA LYS A 115 4.63 4.19 -12.87
C LYS A 115 4.06 5.13 -11.81
N ILE A 116 4.25 4.82 -10.54
CA ILE A 116 3.81 5.68 -9.44
C ILE A 116 4.55 7.02 -9.49
N THR A 117 5.87 6.98 -9.66
CA THR A 117 6.70 8.18 -9.75
C THR A 117 6.27 9.08 -10.92
N ASP A 118 6.13 8.49 -12.10
CA ASP A 118 5.79 9.23 -13.31
C ASP A 118 4.37 9.81 -13.28
N SER A 119 3.49 9.20 -12.51
CA SER A 119 2.09 9.63 -12.41
C SER A 119 1.85 10.67 -11.33
N GLU A 120 2.84 10.96 -10.49
CA GLU A 120 2.77 11.97 -9.44
C GLU A 120 1.56 11.78 -8.50
N VAL A 121 1.23 10.53 -8.16
CA VAL A 121 0.05 10.22 -7.34
C VAL A 121 0.33 10.22 -5.84
N LEU A 122 1.56 10.40 -5.43
CA LEU A 122 1.93 10.48 -4.02
C LEU A 122 2.01 11.94 -3.58
N ASN A 123 1.36 12.27 -2.46
CA ASN A 123 1.47 13.60 -1.84
C ASN A 123 2.90 13.87 -1.38
N ASN A 124 3.26 15.14 -1.21
CA ASN A 124 4.62 15.57 -0.88
C ASN A 124 5.18 14.91 0.38
N ASP A 125 4.38 14.77 1.43
CA ASP A 125 4.79 14.09 2.66
C ASP A 125 4.35 12.62 2.66
N GLY A 126 3.90 12.12 1.51
CA GLY A 126 3.41 10.76 1.37
C GLY A 126 4.50 9.71 1.48
N ILE A 127 4.08 8.51 1.82
CA ILE A 127 4.98 7.37 2.00
C ILE A 127 4.50 6.17 1.20
N ILE A 128 5.46 5.41 0.68
CA ILE A 128 5.22 4.13 0.04
C ILE A 128 5.73 3.05 0.98
N ILE A 129 4.90 2.06 1.26
CA ILE A 129 5.23 0.93 2.12
C ILE A 129 5.20 -0.34 1.28
N ILE A 130 6.29 -1.09 1.29
CA ILE A 130 6.41 -2.30 0.47
C ILE A 130 6.69 -3.48 1.38
N HIS A 131 5.86 -4.51 1.28
CA HIS A 131 6.04 -5.78 1.98
C HIS A 131 6.60 -6.81 1.00
N ARG A 132 7.76 -7.39 1.33
CA ARG A 132 8.42 -8.40 0.50
C ARG A 132 8.88 -9.57 1.34
N HIS A 133 9.14 -10.69 0.70
CA HIS A 133 9.87 -11.78 1.33
C HIS A 133 11.34 -11.33 1.49
N LYS A 134 11.94 -11.61 2.64
CA LYS A 134 13.32 -11.17 2.95
C LYS A 134 14.38 -11.67 1.97
N LYS A 135 14.11 -12.77 1.26
CA LYS A 135 15.03 -13.35 0.29
C LYS A 135 14.95 -12.67 -1.09
N GLU A 136 13.94 -11.86 -1.33
CA GLU A 136 13.82 -11.18 -2.60
C GLU A 136 14.86 -10.07 -2.70
N LYS A 137 15.55 -10.02 -3.85
CA LYS A 137 16.50 -8.97 -4.16
C LYS A 137 15.84 -8.05 -5.18
N ASP A 138 15.25 -6.99 -4.69
CA ASP A 138 14.56 -6.03 -5.54
C ASP A 138 15.50 -4.89 -5.92
N GLU A 139 15.33 -4.40 -7.15
CA GLU A 139 15.96 -3.17 -7.58
C GLU A 139 14.95 -2.04 -7.43
N PHE A 140 15.42 -0.89 -6.94
CA PHE A 140 14.57 0.28 -6.74
C PHE A 140 14.96 1.39 -7.72
N PRO A 141 13.96 2.13 -8.27
CA PRO A 141 14.26 3.32 -9.07
C PRO A 141 15.08 4.34 -8.29
N GLU A 142 15.90 5.09 -8.99
CA GLU A 142 16.75 6.11 -8.38
C GLU A 142 15.95 7.13 -7.55
N LYS A 143 14.74 7.48 -8.01
CA LYS A 143 13.88 8.44 -7.31
C LYS A 143 13.22 7.88 -6.05
N PHE A 144 13.25 6.56 -5.85
CA PHE A 144 12.70 5.96 -4.65
C PHE A 144 13.72 6.05 -3.52
N ASN A 145 13.38 6.80 -2.48
CA ASN A 145 14.25 7.04 -1.34
C ASN A 145 13.82 6.17 -0.16
N ILE A 146 14.63 5.20 0.23
CA ILE A 146 14.35 4.33 1.36
C ILE A 146 14.61 5.09 2.66
N ILE A 147 13.57 5.24 3.48
CA ILE A 147 13.63 5.94 4.76
C ILE A 147 13.87 4.97 5.91
N GLU A 148 13.19 3.84 5.88
CA GLU A 148 13.23 2.83 6.94
C GLU A 148 13.08 1.46 6.32
N GLU A 149 13.78 0.47 6.86
CA GLU A 149 13.69 -0.91 6.43
C GLU A 149 13.76 -1.82 7.64
N LYS A 150 12.81 -2.75 7.77
CA LYS A 150 12.73 -3.70 8.89
C LYS A 150 12.50 -5.10 8.38
N THR A 151 13.12 -6.07 9.04
CA THR A 151 12.93 -7.50 8.74
C THR A 151 12.28 -8.17 9.94
N TYR A 152 11.20 -8.90 9.71
CA TYR A 152 10.47 -9.67 10.72
C TYR A 152 10.30 -11.10 10.20
N GLY A 153 10.99 -12.06 10.82
CA GLY A 153 10.91 -13.44 10.33
C GLY A 153 11.30 -13.55 8.86
N ILE A 154 10.36 -13.95 8.02
CA ILE A 154 10.55 -14.05 6.56
C ILE A 154 10.13 -12.78 5.81
N SER A 155 9.63 -11.79 6.51
CA SER A 155 9.11 -10.55 5.91
C SER A 155 10.11 -9.42 5.99
N ARG A 156 10.19 -8.64 4.92
CA ARG A 156 10.93 -7.39 4.86
C ARG A 156 9.95 -6.27 4.52
N VAL A 157 9.94 -5.22 5.32
CA VAL A 157 9.09 -4.05 5.09
C VAL A 157 9.96 -2.84 4.80
N ILE A 158 9.66 -2.15 3.72
CA ILE A 158 10.42 -1.00 3.25
C ILE A 158 9.49 0.21 3.25
N PHE A 159 9.92 1.28 3.89
CA PHE A 159 9.23 2.57 3.89
C PHE A 159 10.06 3.55 3.09
N GLY A 160 9.46 4.17 2.10
CA GLY A 160 10.17 5.11 1.26
C GLY A 160 9.29 6.25 0.77
N ASN A 161 9.93 7.24 0.16
CA ASN A 161 9.23 8.35 -0.47
C ASN A 161 9.82 8.66 -1.84
N LEU A 162 9.22 9.64 -2.50
CA LEU A 162 9.65 10.12 -3.81
C LEU A 162 9.99 11.60 -3.74
N PHE A 163 11.01 11.99 -4.45
CA PHE A 163 11.39 13.40 -4.57
C PHE A 163 11.12 13.94 -5.96
#